data_ee777519edb438caff5c5f6672a37ec2
#
_entry.id   ee777519edb438caff5c5f6672a37ec2
#
_cell.length_a   1.000
_cell.length_b   1.000
_cell.length_c   1.000
_cell.angle_alpha   90.00
_cell.angle_beta   90.00
_cell.angle_gamma   90.00
#
_symmetry.space_group_name_H-M   'P 1'
#
loop_
_entity.id
_entity.type
_entity.pdbx_description
1 polymer ?
#
loop_
_entity_poly.entity_id
_entity_poly.type
_entity_poly.pdbx_seq_one_letter_code
_entity_poly.pdbx_strand_id
1 'polypeptide(L)'
;MNKIYKWSVLVAATLSLVACGAGAQKTNSQQSKTEKTAKNVVSNGQMELSLKGGQYIKPPVLNESEDGTYLALQLEFKNLAKDSVTVSDSDVTIYDADNNKVQLTTGIYDKSEAFQLIKSDQLAQDKKLAGYVVFPVEKGKTYELQYERKTYGSDKKSKPLKIAIDSSKYEDKVEASTLLPDEYINQVFFSGQRKIKKDADFVLGTDLKKERSDFRAKFAADFTRKLHDYQFPEEEVTQFIDAYEKENAKRAKLTYKVKQYLPDKVVISLNPETVSMEKTILNHMQTFY
;
A
#
# COMPACT_ATOMS: atom_id res chain seq x y z
N MET A 1 -16.92 -37.85 10.34
CA MET A 1 -16.52 -37.19 9.10
C MET A 1 -17.01 -35.75 9.19
N ASN A 2 -16.14 -34.82 9.55
CA ASN A 2 -16.50 -33.40 9.73
C ASN A 2 -16.41 -32.67 8.41
N LYS A 3 -17.55 -32.30 7.83
CA LYS A 3 -17.59 -31.41 6.66
C LYS A 3 -17.35 -29.98 7.14
N ILE A 4 -16.18 -29.45 6.83
CA ILE A 4 -15.84 -28.04 7.02
C ILE A 4 -16.47 -27.28 5.86
N TYR A 5 -17.55 -26.51 6.11
CA TYR A 5 -18.11 -25.60 5.14
C TYR A 5 -17.23 -24.34 5.11
N LYS A 6 -16.46 -24.18 4.03
CA LYS A 6 -15.75 -22.93 3.74
C LYS A 6 -16.76 -21.93 3.18
N TRP A 7 -17.19 -21.00 3.98
CA TRP A 7 -17.94 -19.84 3.51
C TRP A 7 -16.93 -18.74 3.23
N SER A 8 -16.69 -18.51 1.94
CA SER A 8 -15.92 -17.36 1.47
C SER A 8 -16.82 -16.13 1.52
N VAL A 9 -16.74 -15.35 2.59
CA VAL A 9 -17.32 -14.01 2.61
C VAL A 9 -16.29 -13.09 1.98
N LEU A 10 -16.51 -12.72 0.72
CA LEU A 10 -15.73 -11.71 0.02
C LEU A 10 -16.18 -10.34 0.55
N VAL A 11 -15.55 -9.88 1.63
CA VAL A 11 -15.69 -8.48 2.07
C VAL A 11 -14.64 -7.67 1.32
N ALA A 12 -15.05 -7.12 0.18
CA ALA A 12 -14.27 -6.10 -0.50
C ALA A 12 -14.49 -4.76 0.22
N ALA A 13 -13.78 -4.54 1.31
CA ALA A 13 -13.71 -3.22 1.93
C ALA A 13 -12.66 -2.40 1.17
N THR A 14 -13.09 -1.55 0.24
CA THR A 14 -12.25 -0.52 -0.35
C THR A 14 -12.09 0.61 0.67
N LEU A 15 -11.04 0.57 1.48
CA LEU A 15 -10.65 1.68 2.33
C LEU A 15 -9.94 2.72 1.44
N SER A 16 -10.67 3.78 1.10
CA SER A 16 -10.09 4.93 0.41
C SER A 16 -9.33 5.77 1.43
N LEU A 17 -8.01 5.74 1.38
CA LEU A 17 -7.16 6.67 2.13
C LEU A 17 -7.24 8.03 1.42
N VAL A 18 -8.12 8.90 1.88
CA VAL A 18 -8.13 10.30 1.46
C VAL A 18 -7.10 11.04 2.28
N ALA A 19 -5.96 11.32 1.69
CA ALA A 19 -5.01 12.28 2.22
C ALA A 19 -5.58 13.69 2.00
N CYS A 20 -6.38 14.20 2.96
CA CYS A 20 -6.76 15.61 2.98
C CYS A 20 -5.60 16.46 3.48
N GLY A 21 -4.88 17.10 2.57
CA GLY A 21 -4.07 18.27 2.86
C GLY A 21 -4.89 19.52 2.70
N ALA A 22 -5.17 20.25 3.76
CA ALA A 22 -5.15 21.71 3.87
C ALA A 22 -5.84 22.16 5.16
N GLY A 23 -5.08 22.72 6.07
CA GLY A 23 -5.56 23.41 7.26
C GLY A 23 -4.36 23.88 8.07
N ALA A 24 -3.95 25.13 7.85
CA ALA A 24 -2.81 25.73 8.55
C ALA A 24 -3.06 25.79 10.05
N GLN A 25 -2.28 25.03 10.82
CA GLN A 25 -2.05 25.32 12.23
C GLN A 25 -0.57 25.10 12.51
N LYS A 26 0.10 26.22 12.89
CA LYS A 26 1.49 26.23 13.31
C LYS A 26 1.63 25.40 14.59
N THR A 27 2.24 24.25 14.49
CA THR A 27 2.86 23.56 15.62
C THR A 27 4.28 23.18 15.23
N ASN A 28 5.23 23.49 16.12
CA ASN A 28 6.65 23.26 16.00
C ASN A 28 6.93 21.80 15.61
N SER A 29 7.21 21.58 14.33
CA SER A 29 7.84 20.34 13.88
C SER A 29 9.32 20.44 14.16
N GLN A 30 9.82 19.60 15.03
CA GLN A 30 11.26 19.31 15.10
C GLN A 30 11.70 18.87 13.71
N GLN A 31 12.48 19.75 13.08
CA GLN A 31 13.22 19.43 11.87
C GLN A 31 14.12 18.22 12.15
N SER A 32 13.77 17.08 11.61
CA SER A 32 14.74 16.01 11.40
C SER A 32 15.83 16.59 10.51
N LYS A 33 17.05 16.61 11.00
CA LYS A 33 18.24 17.10 10.32
C LYS A 33 18.36 16.41 8.96
N THR A 34 18.10 17.15 7.91
CA THR A 34 18.39 16.78 6.53
C THR A 34 19.91 16.78 6.35
N GLU A 35 20.53 15.63 6.50
CA GLU A 35 21.93 15.48 6.13
C GLU A 35 22.07 15.58 4.61
N LYS A 36 22.81 16.58 4.22
CA LYS A 36 23.49 16.88 2.94
C LYS A 36 23.11 16.04 1.71
N THR A 37 22.19 16.56 0.95
CA THR A 37 21.67 16.06 -0.33
C THR A 37 22.56 16.43 -1.53
N ALA A 38 23.87 16.35 -1.46
CA ALA A 38 24.77 16.68 -2.58
C ALA A 38 24.95 15.53 -3.60
N LYS A 39 24.44 14.31 -3.35
CA LYS A 39 24.62 13.14 -4.21
C LYS A 39 23.39 12.76 -5.05
N ASN A 40 22.25 13.37 -4.82
CA ASN A 40 20.98 12.98 -5.46
C ASN A 40 20.59 13.88 -6.64
N VAL A 41 21.45 14.83 -7.01
CA VAL A 41 21.25 15.71 -8.16
C VAL A 41 22.50 15.66 -9.04
N VAL A 42 22.31 15.34 -10.31
CA VAL A 42 23.38 15.27 -11.31
C VAL A 42 22.98 16.04 -12.57
N SER A 43 23.95 16.64 -13.24
CA SER A 43 23.71 17.41 -14.46
C SER A 43 24.86 17.23 -15.45
N ASN A 44 24.51 17.30 -16.75
CA ASN A 44 25.49 17.35 -17.85
C ASN A 44 25.46 18.67 -18.64
N GLY A 45 24.82 19.71 -18.08
CA GLY A 45 24.64 21.02 -18.71
C GLY A 45 23.46 21.12 -19.69
N GLN A 46 22.89 20.00 -20.12
CA GLN A 46 21.68 19.96 -20.96
C GLN A 46 20.46 19.47 -20.18
N MET A 47 20.69 18.57 -19.23
CA MET A 47 19.66 17.99 -18.39
C MET A 47 20.15 17.93 -16.94
N GLU A 48 19.27 18.17 -16.02
CA GLU A 48 19.43 17.91 -14.60
C GLU A 48 18.49 16.77 -14.19
N LEU A 49 19.03 15.78 -13.50
CA LEU A 49 18.28 14.68 -12.92
C LEU A 49 18.40 14.74 -11.41
N SER A 50 17.26 14.75 -10.73
CA SER A 50 17.16 14.72 -9.28
C SER A 50 16.44 13.45 -8.82
N LEU A 51 17.02 12.73 -7.89
CA LEU A 51 16.36 11.66 -7.14
C LEU A 51 15.70 12.28 -5.90
N LYS A 52 14.36 12.34 -5.90
CA LYS A 52 13.57 12.98 -4.84
C LYS A 52 13.29 12.06 -3.67
N GLY A 53 13.29 10.77 -3.90
CA GLY A 53 13.02 9.76 -2.89
C GLY A 53 12.76 8.41 -3.51
N GLY A 54 12.29 7.50 -2.67
CA GLY A 54 11.89 6.16 -3.10
C GLY A 54 11.35 5.36 -1.94
N GLN A 55 10.67 4.27 -2.26
CA GLN A 55 10.16 3.33 -1.28
C GLN A 55 9.98 1.95 -1.90
N TYR A 56 9.98 0.94 -1.05
CA TYR A 56 9.57 -0.39 -1.49
C TYR A 56 8.09 -0.41 -1.79
N ILE A 57 7.74 -1.11 -2.87
CA ILE A 57 6.35 -1.28 -3.29
C ILE A 57 6.05 -2.74 -3.61
N LYS A 58 4.77 -3.08 -3.64
CA LYS A 58 4.23 -4.30 -4.23
C LYS A 58 3.25 -3.89 -5.33
N PRO A 59 3.67 -3.88 -6.60
CA PRO A 59 2.76 -3.54 -7.68
C PRO A 59 1.70 -4.63 -7.86
N PRO A 60 0.54 -4.32 -8.46
CA PRO A 60 -0.41 -5.34 -8.89
C PRO A 60 0.25 -6.19 -9.99
N VAL A 61 0.49 -7.46 -9.71
CA VAL A 61 1.08 -8.39 -10.67
C VAL A 61 -0.03 -9.14 -11.40
N LEU A 62 0.15 -9.33 -12.71
CA LEU A 62 -0.78 -10.10 -13.54
C LEU A 62 -0.74 -11.61 -13.20
N ASN A 63 0.39 -12.09 -12.67
CA ASN A 63 0.60 -13.48 -12.24
C ASN A 63 0.93 -13.52 -10.75
N GLU A 64 0.14 -14.24 -9.97
CA GLU A 64 0.33 -14.39 -8.50
C GLU A 64 1.65 -15.09 -8.10
N SER A 65 2.40 -15.62 -9.05
CA SER A 65 3.68 -16.31 -8.83
C SER A 65 4.89 -15.39 -8.66
N GLU A 66 4.74 -14.09 -8.92
CA GLU A 66 5.84 -13.14 -8.78
C GLU A 66 5.82 -12.45 -7.41
N ASP A 67 6.35 -13.12 -6.39
CA ASP A 67 6.61 -12.52 -5.08
C ASP A 67 7.92 -11.70 -5.08
N GLY A 68 8.11 -10.85 -6.10
CA GLY A 68 9.28 -9.98 -6.21
C GLY A 68 9.22 -8.77 -5.27
N THR A 69 10.39 -8.35 -4.79
CA THR A 69 10.56 -7.08 -4.09
C THR A 69 10.87 -5.99 -5.11
N TYR A 70 10.14 -4.89 -5.09
CA TYR A 70 10.29 -3.80 -6.03
C TYR A 70 10.62 -2.49 -5.32
N LEU A 71 11.44 -1.67 -5.95
CA LEU A 71 11.75 -0.32 -5.51
C LEU A 71 11.18 0.68 -6.52
N ALA A 72 10.39 1.63 -6.02
CA ALA A 72 9.93 2.78 -6.76
C ALA A 72 10.79 3.99 -6.41
N LEU A 73 11.45 4.58 -7.40
CA LEU A 73 12.26 5.79 -7.25
C LEU A 73 11.51 6.96 -7.86
N GLN A 74 11.36 8.04 -7.10
CA GLN A 74 10.79 9.29 -7.58
C GLN A 74 11.89 10.16 -8.19
N LEU A 75 11.80 10.40 -9.48
CA LEU A 75 12.75 11.18 -10.26
C LEU A 75 12.12 12.51 -10.70
N GLU A 76 12.96 13.54 -10.81
CA GLU A 76 12.61 14.81 -11.45
C GLU A 76 13.67 15.14 -12.48
N PHE A 77 13.27 15.35 -13.71
CA PHE A 77 14.09 15.83 -14.82
C PHE A 77 13.82 17.32 -15.05
N LYS A 78 14.88 18.11 -15.29
CA LYS A 78 14.79 19.49 -15.69
C LYS A 78 15.58 19.71 -16.98
N ASN A 79 14.92 20.24 -18.00
CA ASN A 79 15.59 20.61 -19.25
C ASN A 79 16.38 21.90 -19.07
N LEU A 80 17.70 21.86 -19.23
CA LEU A 80 18.61 23.02 -19.19
C LEU A 80 19.01 23.49 -20.60
N ALA A 81 18.70 22.70 -21.64
CA ALA A 81 18.98 23.06 -23.02
C ALA A 81 18.03 24.12 -23.55
N LYS A 82 18.44 24.85 -24.57
CA LYS A 82 17.59 25.84 -25.25
C LYS A 82 16.46 25.18 -26.03
N ASP A 83 16.71 24.01 -26.57
CA ASP A 83 15.76 23.26 -27.38
C ASP A 83 14.91 22.33 -26.48
N SER A 84 13.72 22.01 -26.94
CA SER A 84 12.87 21.03 -26.30
C SER A 84 13.53 19.64 -26.32
N VAL A 85 13.40 18.91 -25.21
CA VAL A 85 14.00 17.59 -25.02
C VAL A 85 12.91 16.58 -24.69
N THR A 86 12.86 15.47 -25.41
CA THR A 86 12.02 14.33 -25.03
C THR A 86 12.71 13.54 -23.92
N VAL A 87 11.97 13.23 -22.86
CA VAL A 87 12.37 12.36 -21.74
C VAL A 87 11.45 11.16 -21.76
N SER A 88 12.00 9.96 -21.63
CA SER A 88 11.26 8.71 -21.61
C SER A 88 11.81 7.78 -20.54
N ASP A 89 10.96 6.87 -20.02
CA ASP A 89 11.41 5.73 -19.21
C ASP A 89 12.46 4.88 -19.93
N SER A 90 12.36 4.76 -21.25
CA SER A 90 13.32 4.02 -22.08
C SER A 90 14.73 4.63 -22.07
N ASP A 91 14.89 5.89 -21.64
CA ASP A 91 16.19 6.56 -21.49
C ASP A 91 16.82 6.28 -20.12
N VAL A 92 16.07 5.64 -19.20
CA VAL A 92 16.53 5.23 -17.88
C VAL A 92 16.94 3.77 -17.91
N THR A 93 18.11 3.48 -17.37
CA THR A 93 18.63 2.11 -17.21
C THR A 93 19.08 1.93 -15.77
N ILE A 94 18.77 0.78 -15.19
CA ILE A 94 19.27 0.36 -13.89
C ILE A 94 20.31 -0.74 -14.09
N TYR A 95 21.41 -0.67 -13.37
CA TYR A 95 22.45 -1.70 -13.33
C TYR A 95 22.63 -2.18 -11.89
N ASP A 96 22.83 -3.48 -11.69
CA ASP A 96 23.25 -4.05 -10.42
C ASP A 96 24.76 -3.83 -10.16
N ALA A 97 25.26 -4.35 -9.03
CA ALA A 97 26.66 -4.22 -8.64
C ALA A 97 27.63 -4.95 -9.60
N ASP A 98 27.13 -5.94 -10.35
CA ASP A 98 27.91 -6.72 -11.33
C ASP A 98 27.80 -6.13 -12.74
N ASN A 99 27.20 -4.94 -12.89
CA ASN A 99 26.89 -4.26 -14.14
C ASN A 99 25.89 -4.99 -15.05
N ASN A 100 25.08 -5.88 -14.51
CA ASN A 100 23.98 -6.46 -15.25
C ASN A 100 22.82 -5.47 -15.32
N LYS A 101 22.17 -5.39 -16.48
CA LYS A 101 20.99 -4.55 -16.66
C LYS A 101 19.79 -5.14 -15.94
N VAL A 102 19.18 -4.34 -15.07
CA VAL A 102 17.91 -4.67 -14.39
C VAL A 102 16.75 -4.08 -15.20
N GLN A 103 15.78 -4.92 -15.53
CA GLN A 103 14.63 -4.51 -16.33
C GLN A 103 13.69 -3.64 -15.51
N LEU A 104 13.29 -2.47 -16.05
CA LEU A 104 12.23 -1.65 -15.44
C LEU A 104 10.87 -2.35 -15.55
N THR A 105 10.05 -2.18 -14.52
CA THR A 105 8.67 -2.64 -14.48
C THR A 105 7.76 -1.53 -14.97
N THR A 106 7.25 -1.65 -16.20
CA THR A 106 6.45 -0.62 -16.87
C THR A 106 4.96 -0.92 -16.93
N GLY A 107 4.56 -2.18 -16.72
CA GLY A 107 3.18 -2.66 -16.82
C GLY A 107 2.31 -2.39 -15.58
N ILE A 108 2.62 -1.36 -14.78
CA ILE A 108 1.83 -1.01 -13.61
C ILE A 108 0.70 -0.07 -14.03
N TYR A 109 -0.51 -0.61 -14.08
CA TYR A 109 -1.72 0.15 -14.44
C TYR A 109 -2.45 0.56 -13.17
N ASP A 110 -1.99 1.63 -12.52
CA ASP A 110 -2.76 2.28 -11.46
C ASP A 110 -3.17 3.69 -11.90
N LYS A 111 -4.41 4.07 -11.58
CA LYS A 111 -4.97 5.39 -11.91
C LYS A 111 -4.74 6.41 -10.77
N SER A 112 -3.79 6.13 -9.90
CA SER A 112 -3.45 7.03 -8.82
C SER A 112 -2.77 8.29 -9.36
N GLU A 113 -3.22 9.47 -8.90
CA GLU A 113 -2.56 10.74 -9.24
C GLU A 113 -1.22 10.89 -8.51
N ALA A 114 -1.06 10.27 -7.34
CA ALA A 114 0.15 10.37 -6.52
C ALA A 114 1.27 9.42 -6.97
N PHE A 115 0.94 8.38 -7.73
CA PHE A 115 1.90 7.41 -8.24
C PHE A 115 1.84 7.32 -9.75
N GLN A 116 2.55 8.21 -10.42
CA GLN A 116 2.63 8.22 -11.88
C GLN A 116 4.02 7.75 -12.34
N LEU A 117 4.05 6.75 -13.20
CA LEU A 117 5.28 6.34 -13.87
C LEU A 117 5.70 7.39 -14.86
N ILE A 118 7.03 7.56 -15.02
CA ILE A 118 7.57 8.37 -16.10
C ILE A 118 7.10 7.80 -17.44
N LYS A 119 6.50 8.65 -18.23
CA LYS A 119 6.10 8.38 -19.62
C LYS A 119 6.90 9.29 -20.53
N SER A 120 6.87 8.97 -21.84
CA SER A 120 7.49 9.85 -22.83
C SER A 120 6.78 11.21 -22.86
N ASP A 121 7.53 12.28 -22.61
CA ASP A 121 7.04 13.67 -22.65
C ASP A 121 8.10 14.60 -23.18
N GLN A 122 7.67 15.72 -23.77
CA GLN A 122 8.52 16.76 -24.34
C GLN A 122 8.63 17.94 -23.38
N LEU A 123 9.84 18.20 -22.92
CA LEU A 123 10.15 19.28 -22.01
C LEU A 123 10.73 20.49 -22.77
N ALA A 124 10.04 21.61 -22.74
CA ALA A 124 10.62 22.90 -23.17
C ALA A 124 11.73 23.33 -22.19
N GLN A 125 12.51 24.35 -22.59
CA GLN A 125 13.57 24.91 -21.74
C GLN A 125 13.04 25.26 -20.35
N ASP A 126 13.81 24.97 -19.32
CA ASP A 126 13.53 25.19 -17.88
C ASP A 126 12.29 24.47 -17.32
N LYS A 127 11.61 23.65 -18.12
CA LYS A 127 10.50 22.82 -17.64
C LYS A 127 10.98 21.55 -16.98
N LYS A 128 10.10 20.98 -16.15
CA LYS A 128 10.37 19.80 -15.36
C LYS A 128 9.34 18.71 -15.65
N LEU A 129 9.79 17.44 -15.54
CA LEU A 129 8.97 16.25 -15.52
C LEU A 129 9.32 15.47 -14.25
N ALA A 130 8.32 15.10 -13.48
CA ALA A 130 8.49 14.24 -12.33
C ALA A 130 7.66 12.95 -12.49
N GLY A 131 8.17 11.86 -11.94
CA GLY A 131 7.47 10.59 -11.96
C GLY A 131 8.31 9.49 -11.34
N TYR A 132 7.77 8.28 -11.35
CA TYR A 132 8.42 7.10 -10.78
C TYR A 132 9.00 6.22 -11.87
N VAL A 133 10.14 5.59 -11.55
CA VAL A 133 10.62 4.38 -12.20
C VAL A 133 10.57 3.25 -11.19
N VAL A 134 10.21 2.05 -11.64
CA VAL A 134 10.06 0.86 -10.79
C VAL A 134 10.92 -0.27 -11.34
N PHE A 135 11.61 -0.99 -10.47
CA PHE A 135 12.41 -2.14 -10.85
C PHE A 135 12.49 -3.17 -9.72
N PRO A 136 12.69 -4.45 -10.04
CA PRO A 136 12.92 -5.49 -9.04
C PRO A 136 14.26 -5.27 -8.35
N VAL A 137 14.28 -5.48 -7.03
CA VAL A 137 15.52 -5.32 -6.23
C VAL A 137 15.69 -6.44 -5.22
N GLU A 138 16.93 -6.71 -4.86
CA GLU A 138 17.29 -7.43 -3.65
C GLU A 138 17.55 -6.41 -2.53
N LYS A 139 16.96 -6.64 -1.37
CA LYS A 139 17.13 -5.74 -0.21
C LYS A 139 18.60 -5.68 0.23
N GLY A 140 19.08 -4.47 0.52
CA GLY A 140 20.44 -4.23 0.97
C GLY A 140 21.51 -4.24 -0.12
N LYS A 141 21.10 -4.39 -1.39
CA LYS A 141 22.03 -4.29 -2.53
C LYS A 141 22.14 -2.87 -3.07
N THR A 142 23.20 -2.61 -3.80
CA THR A 142 23.45 -1.34 -4.47
C THR A 142 23.20 -1.46 -5.96
N TYR A 143 22.73 -0.37 -6.56
CA TYR A 143 22.41 -0.25 -7.98
C TYR A 143 22.95 1.08 -8.50
N GLU A 144 23.09 1.20 -9.82
CA GLU A 144 23.36 2.44 -10.51
C GLU A 144 22.20 2.78 -11.45
N LEU A 145 21.59 3.94 -11.25
CA LEU A 145 20.65 4.51 -12.20
C LEU A 145 21.42 5.35 -13.19
N GLN A 146 21.23 5.07 -14.48
CA GLN A 146 21.77 5.85 -15.59
C GLN A 146 20.63 6.44 -16.41
N TYR A 147 20.72 7.72 -16.73
CA TYR A 147 19.89 8.39 -17.72
C TYR A 147 20.75 8.78 -18.92
N GLU A 148 20.43 8.25 -20.08
CA GLU A 148 21.10 8.57 -21.33
C GLU A 148 20.05 8.86 -22.41
N ARG A 149 20.00 10.11 -22.85
CA ARG A 149 19.09 10.52 -23.91
C ARG A 149 19.40 9.81 -25.22
N LYS A 150 18.42 9.12 -25.77
CA LYS A 150 18.51 8.54 -27.12
C LYS A 150 18.23 9.62 -28.16
N THR A 151 19.27 10.06 -28.86
CA THR A 151 19.13 10.97 -30.00
C THR A 151 19.14 10.19 -31.29
N TYR A 152 18.03 10.20 -32.02
CA TYR A 152 17.97 9.64 -33.36
C TYR A 152 18.64 10.61 -34.34
N GLY A 153 19.62 10.11 -35.11
CA GLY A 153 20.23 10.85 -36.23
C GLY A 153 21.33 11.86 -35.88
N SER A 154 21.86 11.87 -34.66
CA SER A 154 23.04 12.66 -34.31
C SER A 154 24.14 11.78 -33.69
N ASP A 155 25.38 11.94 -34.16
CA ASP A 155 26.54 11.26 -33.60
C ASP A 155 26.99 11.79 -32.22
N LYS A 156 26.35 12.85 -31.72
CA LYS A 156 26.65 13.45 -30.41
C LYS A 156 25.94 12.71 -29.30
N LYS A 157 26.60 11.72 -28.72
CA LYS A 157 26.14 11.10 -27.46
C LYS A 157 26.24 12.12 -26.32
N SER A 158 25.16 12.34 -25.62
CA SER A 158 25.19 13.09 -24.37
C SER A 158 25.90 12.26 -23.30
N LYS A 159 26.65 12.92 -22.41
CA LYS A 159 27.25 12.24 -21.26
C LYS A 159 26.13 11.71 -20.37
N PRO A 160 26.09 10.42 -20.02
CA PRO A 160 25.06 9.85 -19.17
C PRO A 160 25.08 10.47 -17.77
N LEU A 161 23.91 10.69 -17.19
CA LEU A 161 23.74 11.07 -15.80
C LEU A 161 23.62 9.81 -14.96
N LYS A 162 24.38 9.73 -13.85
CA LYS A 162 24.48 8.53 -13.02
C LYS A 162 24.20 8.87 -11.57
N ILE A 163 23.34 8.08 -10.93
CA ILE A 163 23.02 8.17 -9.50
C ILE A 163 23.19 6.79 -8.88
N ALA A 164 23.96 6.70 -7.80
CA ALA A 164 24.10 5.47 -7.04
C ALA A 164 22.86 5.29 -6.13
N ILE A 165 22.29 4.09 -6.15
CA ILE A 165 21.12 3.69 -5.38
C ILE A 165 21.55 2.63 -4.37
N ASP A 166 21.35 2.93 -3.10
CA ASP A 166 21.53 1.98 -2.00
C ASP A 166 20.16 1.57 -1.51
N SER A 167 19.71 0.36 -1.81
CA SER A 167 18.36 -0.10 -1.50
C SER A 167 18.09 -0.18 0.00
N SER A 168 19.12 -0.26 0.85
CA SER A 168 18.97 -0.27 2.30
C SER A 168 18.49 1.05 2.90
N LYS A 169 18.58 2.15 2.15
CA LYS A 169 18.18 3.50 2.58
C LYS A 169 16.70 3.79 2.42
N TYR A 170 16.00 2.91 1.76
CA TYR A 170 14.57 3.08 1.50
C TYR A 170 13.75 2.26 2.49
N GLU A 171 12.62 2.82 2.88
CA GLU A 171 11.73 2.19 3.85
C GLU A 171 10.90 1.10 3.18
N ASP A 172 10.79 -0.05 3.87
CA ASP A 172 9.92 -1.15 3.48
C ASP A 172 8.80 -1.33 4.52
N LYS A 173 7.61 -0.86 4.16
CA LYS A 173 6.39 -0.99 4.97
C LYS A 173 5.38 -1.96 4.36
N VAL A 174 5.76 -2.73 3.35
CA VAL A 174 4.81 -3.61 2.66
C VAL A 174 4.13 -4.55 3.65
N GLU A 175 4.89 -5.30 4.43
CA GLU A 175 4.31 -6.23 5.41
C GLU A 175 3.68 -5.51 6.61
N ALA A 176 4.25 -4.40 7.06
CA ALA A 176 3.70 -3.62 8.17
C ALA A 176 2.32 -3.04 7.86
N SER A 177 1.98 -2.85 6.58
CA SER A 177 0.67 -2.37 6.16
C SER A 177 -0.49 -3.28 6.60
N THR A 178 -0.22 -4.55 6.93
CA THR A 178 -1.22 -5.50 7.45
C THR A 178 -1.70 -5.15 8.86
N LEU A 179 -0.99 -4.29 9.58
CA LEU A 179 -1.41 -3.83 10.91
C LEU A 179 -2.68 -2.97 10.86
N LEU A 180 -2.91 -2.22 9.78
CA LEU A 180 -4.11 -1.40 9.59
C LEU A 180 -5.41 -2.22 9.58
N PRO A 181 -5.56 -3.22 8.70
CA PRO A 181 -6.76 -4.05 8.71
C PRO A 181 -6.90 -4.87 9.99
N ASP A 182 -5.80 -5.28 10.64
CA ASP A 182 -5.88 -5.98 11.93
C ASP A 182 -6.43 -5.06 13.02
N GLU A 183 -6.04 -3.79 13.06
CA GLU A 183 -6.62 -2.80 13.98
C GLU A 183 -8.10 -2.54 13.68
N TYR A 184 -8.46 -2.32 12.41
CA TYR A 184 -9.85 -2.12 12.01
C TYR A 184 -10.74 -3.29 12.43
N ILE A 185 -10.34 -4.51 12.11
CA ILE A 185 -11.12 -5.70 12.42
C ILE A 185 -11.24 -5.90 13.94
N ASN A 186 -10.16 -5.68 14.67
CA ASN A 186 -10.21 -5.77 16.12
C ASN A 186 -11.21 -4.78 16.74
N GLN A 187 -11.22 -3.53 16.28
CA GLN A 187 -12.10 -2.49 16.83
C GLN A 187 -13.56 -2.67 16.41
N VAL A 188 -13.79 -3.02 15.15
CA VAL A 188 -15.14 -3.08 14.57
C VAL A 188 -15.84 -4.41 14.89
N PHE A 189 -15.12 -5.53 14.71
CA PHE A 189 -15.74 -6.87 14.78
C PHE A 189 -15.44 -7.64 16.08
N PHE A 190 -14.45 -7.24 16.86
CA PHE A 190 -14.02 -7.94 18.07
C PHE A 190 -13.99 -7.07 19.32
N SER A 191 -14.65 -5.93 19.29
CA SER A 191 -14.77 -5.01 20.43
C SER A 191 -13.44 -4.50 21.00
N GLY A 192 -12.37 -4.51 20.23
CA GLY A 192 -11.04 -4.12 20.72
C GLY A 192 -10.42 -5.10 21.70
N GLN A 193 -10.94 -6.33 21.84
CA GLN A 193 -10.52 -7.29 22.85
C GLN A 193 -9.24 -8.07 22.49
N ARG A 194 -8.77 -8.02 21.26
CA ARG A 194 -7.51 -8.67 20.87
C ARG A 194 -6.32 -7.79 21.18
N LYS A 195 -5.22 -8.44 21.59
CA LYS A 195 -3.91 -7.78 21.61
C LYS A 195 -3.35 -7.77 20.20
N ILE A 196 -3.22 -6.58 19.65
CA ILE A 196 -2.66 -6.36 18.30
C ILE A 196 -1.39 -5.52 18.39
N LYS A 197 -0.54 -5.66 17.38
CA LYS A 197 0.57 -4.74 17.17
C LYS A 197 0.03 -3.47 16.52
N LYS A 198 0.61 -2.33 16.86
CA LYS A 198 0.30 -1.04 16.25
C LYS A 198 1.58 -0.43 15.71
N ASP A 199 1.44 0.28 14.60
CA ASP A 199 2.50 1.11 14.05
C ASP A 199 2.00 2.55 14.05
N ALA A 200 2.78 3.46 14.62
CA ALA A 200 2.40 4.87 14.76
C ALA A 200 2.29 5.60 13.40
N ASP A 201 2.92 5.05 12.37
CA ASP A 201 2.90 5.63 11.03
C ASP A 201 1.61 5.30 10.26
N PHE A 202 0.83 4.33 10.75
CA PHE A 202 -0.45 3.96 10.17
C PHE A 202 -1.60 4.43 11.06
N VAL A 203 -2.46 5.28 10.53
CA VAL A 203 -3.65 5.80 11.21
C VAL A 203 -4.88 5.48 10.38
N LEU A 204 -5.89 4.88 11.04
CA LEU A 204 -7.17 4.65 10.40
C LEU A 204 -7.94 5.97 10.26
N GLY A 205 -8.26 6.34 9.03
CA GLY A 205 -8.99 7.58 8.68
C GLY A 205 -10.51 7.46 8.76
N THR A 206 -11.05 6.44 9.46
CA THR A 206 -12.49 6.19 9.58
C THR A 206 -12.98 6.33 11.02
N ASP A 207 -14.28 6.65 11.19
CA ASP A 207 -14.93 6.63 12.49
C ASP A 207 -15.24 5.18 12.92
N LEU A 208 -14.31 4.59 13.66
CA LEU A 208 -14.43 3.21 14.12
C LEU A 208 -15.65 2.95 15.01
N LYS A 209 -16.14 3.98 15.74
CA LYS A 209 -17.37 3.84 16.57
C LYS A 209 -18.59 3.71 15.68
N LYS A 210 -18.68 4.54 14.67
CA LYS A 210 -19.76 4.48 13.67
C LYS A 210 -19.73 3.16 12.92
N GLU A 211 -18.56 2.75 12.40
CA GLU A 211 -18.39 1.49 11.70
C GLU A 211 -18.80 0.27 12.53
N ARG A 212 -18.43 0.27 13.82
CA ARG A 212 -18.86 -0.76 14.76
C ARG A 212 -20.37 -0.76 14.97
N SER A 213 -20.98 0.43 15.16
CA SER A 213 -22.43 0.56 15.33
C SER A 213 -23.18 0.04 14.11
N ASP A 214 -22.73 0.42 12.91
CA ASP A 214 -23.34 -0.02 11.65
C ASP A 214 -23.20 -1.54 11.46
N PHE A 215 -22.03 -2.10 11.81
CA PHE A 215 -21.81 -3.56 11.79
C PHE A 215 -22.80 -4.28 12.71
N ARG A 216 -22.93 -3.85 13.96
CA ARG A 216 -23.82 -4.49 14.94
C ARG A 216 -25.28 -4.41 14.53
N ALA A 217 -25.73 -3.25 14.04
CA ALA A 217 -27.09 -3.06 13.53
C ALA A 217 -27.40 -4.00 12.36
N LYS A 218 -26.47 -4.10 11.40
CA LYS A 218 -26.61 -5.01 10.27
C LYS A 218 -26.58 -6.48 10.69
N PHE A 219 -25.70 -6.84 11.62
CA PHE A 219 -25.61 -8.19 12.14
C PHE A 219 -26.91 -8.60 12.85
N ALA A 220 -27.46 -7.72 13.72
CA ALA A 220 -28.73 -7.95 14.39
C ALA A 220 -29.88 -8.16 13.41
N ALA A 221 -29.99 -7.32 12.38
CA ALA A 221 -31.01 -7.44 11.35
C ALA A 221 -30.88 -8.75 10.57
N ASP A 222 -29.66 -9.14 10.17
CA ASP A 222 -29.41 -10.39 9.44
C ASP A 222 -29.66 -11.62 10.33
N PHE A 223 -29.33 -11.54 11.62
CA PHE A 223 -29.59 -12.60 12.59
C PHE A 223 -31.09 -12.84 12.75
N THR A 224 -31.87 -11.77 13.03
CA THR A 224 -33.33 -11.86 13.20
C THR A 224 -34.00 -12.37 11.91
N ARG A 225 -33.56 -11.91 10.75
CA ARG A 225 -34.11 -12.37 9.45
C ARG A 225 -33.87 -13.85 9.21
N LYS A 226 -32.69 -14.41 9.59
CA LYS A 226 -32.36 -15.82 9.38
C LYS A 226 -33.11 -16.76 10.31
N LEU A 227 -33.55 -16.25 11.47
CA LEU A 227 -34.27 -17.01 12.50
C LEU A 227 -35.73 -16.52 12.59
N HIS A 228 -36.38 -16.34 11.42
CA HIS A 228 -37.70 -15.74 11.25
C HIS A 228 -38.82 -16.44 12.02
N ASP A 229 -38.62 -17.67 12.44
CA ASP A 229 -39.65 -18.43 13.19
C ASP A 229 -39.67 -18.08 14.71
N TYR A 230 -38.69 -17.27 15.17
CA TYR A 230 -38.60 -16.84 16.57
C TYR A 230 -38.30 -15.33 16.64
N GLN A 231 -39.11 -14.60 17.44
CA GLN A 231 -38.89 -13.18 17.71
C GLN A 231 -38.00 -13.04 18.94
N PHE A 232 -36.69 -12.85 18.71
CA PHE A 232 -35.76 -12.60 19.79
C PHE A 232 -35.97 -11.19 20.39
N PRO A 233 -36.05 -11.07 21.73
CA PRO A 233 -35.94 -9.76 22.38
C PRO A 233 -34.61 -9.07 22.00
N GLU A 234 -34.65 -7.74 21.88
CA GLU A 234 -33.44 -6.97 21.47
C GLU A 234 -32.24 -7.20 22.41
N GLU A 235 -32.52 -7.40 23.70
CA GLU A 235 -31.49 -7.70 24.69
C GLU A 235 -30.82 -9.05 24.44
N GLU A 236 -31.57 -10.08 24.07
CA GLU A 236 -30.99 -11.39 23.74
C GLU A 236 -30.12 -11.32 22.47
N VAL A 237 -30.55 -10.58 21.44
CA VAL A 237 -29.75 -10.37 20.23
C VAL A 237 -28.43 -9.66 20.58
N THR A 238 -28.50 -8.65 21.45
CA THR A 238 -27.31 -7.91 21.90
C THR A 238 -26.35 -8.81 22.67
N GLN A 239 -26.84 -9.60 23.62
CA GLN A 239 -26.03 -10.57 24.39
C GLN A 239 -25.38 -11.63 23.48
N PHE A 240 -26.12 -12.09 22.47
CA PHE A 240 -25.55 -13.03 21.48
C PHE A 240 -24.42 -12.37 20.66
N ILE A 241 -24.60 -11.13 20.20
CA ILE A 241 -23.56 -10.41 19.47
C ILE A 241 -22.32 -10.24 20.34
N ASP A 242 -22.48 -9.85 21.60
CA ASP A 242 -21.38 -9.67 22.55
C ASP A 242 -20.61 -10.99 22.78
N ALA A 243 -21.33 -12.09 22.94
CA ALA A 243 -20.72 -13.41 23.08
C ALA A 243 -19.97 -13.84 21.83
N TYR A 244 -20.56 -13.61 20.65
CA TYR A 244 -19.96 -13.92 19.36
C TYR A 244 -18.68 -13.11 19.10
N GLU A 245 -18.71 -11.78 19.34
CA GLU A 245 -17.55 -10.92 19.24
C GLU A 245 -16.42 -11.37 20.18
N LYS A 246 -16.77 -11.68 21.44
CA LYS A 246 -15.82 -12.13 22.46
C LYS A 246 -15.17 -13.47 22.10
N GLU A 247 -15.92 -14.42 21.60
CA GLU A 247 -15.37 -15.71 21.20
C GLU A 247 -14.52 -15.59 19.92
N ASN A 248 -14.91 -14.76 18.97
CA ASN A 248 -14.07 -14.46 17.81
C ASN A 248 -12.78 -13.74 18.20
N ALA A 249 -12.84 -12.77 19.14
CA ALA A 249 -11.64 -12.11 19.63
C ALA A 249 -10.59 -13.08 20.17
N LYS A 250 -11.02 -14.20 20.80
CA LYS A 250 -10.14 -15.22 21.35
C LYS A 250 -9.68 -16.25 20.32
N ARG A 251 -10.54 -16.66 19.40
CA ARG A 251 -10.39 -17.90 18.63
C ARG A 251 -10.24 -17.68 17.13
N ALA A 252 -10.68 -16.53 16.59
CA ALA A 252 -10.57 -16.25 15.17
C ALA A 252 -9.10 -16.16 14.75
N LYS A 253 -8.79 -16.78 13.61
CA LYS A 253 -7.51 -16.63 12.93
C LYS A 253 -7.69 -15.76 11.73
N LEU A 254 -6.86 -14.72 11.62
CA LEU A 254 -6.87 -13.77 10.53
C LEU A 254 -5.56 -13.89 9.77
N THR A 255 -5.66 -14.23 8.50
CA THR A 255 -4.50 -14.30 7.61
C THR A 255 -4.61 -13.18 6.59
N TYR A 256 -3.62 -12.31 6.57
CA TYR A 256 -3.54 -11.19 5.64
C TYR A 256 -2.53 -11.49 4.54
N LYS A 257 -2.85 -11.08 3.31
CA LYS A 257 -1.91 -11.08 2.19
C LYS A 257 -1.97 -9.72 1.50
N VAL A 258 -0.87 -8.99 1.51
CA VAL A 258 -0.75 -7.76 0.74
C VAL A 258 -0.77 -8.12 -0.75
N LYS A 259 -1.79 -7.65 -1.45
CA LYS A 259 -1.94 -7.83 -2.91
C LYS A 259 -1.29 -6.70 -3.68
N GLN A 260 -1.33 -5.50 -3.13
CA GLN A 260 -0.77 -4.31 -3.70
C GLN A 260 -0.35 -3.34 -2.59
N TYR A 261 0.80 -2.70 -2.73
CA TYR A 261 1.29 -1.62 -1.89
C TYR A 261 1.95 -0.57 -2.78
N LEU A 262 1.33 0.58 -2.90
CA LEU A 262 1.79 1.75 -3.67
C LEU A 262 1.86 2.96 -2.73
N PRO A 263 2.49 4.08 -3.14
CA PRO A 263 2.65 5.25 -2.30
C PRO A 263 1.38 5.80 -1.65
N ASP A 264 0.23 5.61 -2.28
CA ASP A 264 -1.07 6.13 -1.84
C ASP A 264 -2.17 5.08 -1.77
N LYS A 265 -1.85 3.81 -1.99
CA LYS A 265 -2.85 2.75 -2.05
C LYS A 265 -2.30 1.41 -1.58
N VAL A 266 -3.05 0.78 -0.70
CA VAL A 266 -2.80 -0.60 -0.26
C VAL A 266 -4.03 -1.45 -0.54
N VAL A 267 -3.81 -2.64 -1.10
CA VAL A 267 -4.84 -3.68 -1.27
C VAL A 267 -4.41 -4.92 -0.50
N ILE A 268 -5.21 -5.31 0.49
CA ILE A 268 -4.93 -6.44 1.36
C ILE A 268 -6.10 -7.41 1.28
N SER A 269 -5.81 -8.67 1.00
CA SER A 269 -6.80 -9.73 1.14
C SER A 269 -6.77 -10.29 2.55
N LEU A 270 -7.96 -10.56 3.09
CA LEU A 270 -8.16 -11.20 4.37
C LEU A 270 -8.78 -12.58 4.16
N ASN A 271 -8.21 -13.59 4.79
CA ASN A 271 -8.81 -14.92 4.93
C ASN A 271 -9.11 -15.16 6.41
N PRO A 272 -10.37 -14.98 6.86
CA PRO A 272 -10.75 -15.17 8.25
C PRO A 272 -11.21 -16.61 8.50
N GLU A 273 -10.71 -17.20 9.57
CA GLU A 273 -11.30 -18.38 10.19
C GLU A 273 -12.01 -17.92 11.46
N THR A 274 -13.34 -17.92 11.46
CA THR A 274 -14.18 -17.43 12.56
C THR A 274 -14.87 -18.56 13.29
N VAL A 275 -15.39 -18.31 14.48
CA VAL A 275 -16.24 -19.29 15.18
C VAL A 275 -17.53 -19.51 14.41
N SER A 276 -18.07 -20.73 14.49
CA SER A 276 -19.35 -21.04 13.86
C SER A 276 -20.49 -20.33 14.56
N MET A 277 -21.25 -19.52 13.84
CA MET A 277 -22.44 -18.86 14.34
C MET A 277 -23.48 -19.88 14.82
N GLU A 278 -23.72 -20.94 14.06
CA GLU A 278 -24.64 -22.01 14.38
C GLU A 278 -24.34 -22.67 15.73
N LYS A 279 -23.06 -23.04 15.97
CA LYS A 279 -22.65 -23.60 17.26
C LYS A 279 -22.76 -22.61 18.40
N THR A 280 -22.55 -21.32 18.15
CA THR A 280 -22.68 -20.28 19.16
C THR A 280 -24.13 -20.08 19.55
N ILE A 281 -25.05 -20.12 18.57
CA ILE A 281 -26.50 -20.08 18.81
C ILE A 281 -26.95 -21.27 19.65
N LEU A 282 -26.57 -22.49 19.25
CA LEU A 282 -26.94 -23.69 19.95
C LEU A 282 -26.45 -23.68 21.41
N ASN A 283 -25.20 -23.28 21.64
CA ASN A 283 -24.66 -23.18 23.00
C ASN A 283 -25.38 -22.10 23.83
N HIS A 284 -25.74 -20.98 23.19
CA HIS A 284 -26.46 -19.91 23.89
C HIS A 284 -27.88 -20.36 24.27
N MET A 285 -28.59 -21.00 23.36
CA MET A 285 -29.94 -21.55 23.65
C MET A 285 -29.92 -22.60 24.74
N GLN A 286 -28.88 -23.45 24.80
CA GLN A 286 -28.73 -24.46 25.88
C GLN A 286 -28.49 -23.85 27.27
N THR A 287 -28.10 -22.59 27.37
CA THR A 287 -27.86 -21.89 28.63
C THR A 287 -29.15 -21.33 29.24
N PHE A 288 -30.20 -21.21 28.45
CA PHE A 288 -31.51 -20.64 28.84
C PHE A 288 -32.58 -21.74 29.11
N TYR A 289 -32.26 -23.00 28.91
CA TYR A 289 -33.07 -24.16 29.24
C TYR A 289 -32.35 -25.07 30.26
#